data_3af1358d02b46627818ce30200f4eb80
#
_entry.id   3af1358d02b46627818ce30200f4eb80
#
_cell.length_a   1.000
_cell.length_b   1.000
_cell.length_c   1.000
_cell.angle_alpha   90.00
_cell.angle_beta   90.00
_cell.angle_gamma   90.00
#
_symmetry.space_group_name_H-M   'P 1'
#
loop_
_entity.id
_entity.type
_entity.pdbx_description
1 polymer ?
#
loop_
_entity_poly.entity_id
_entity_poly.type
_entity_poly.pdbx_seq_one_letter_code
_entity_poly.pdbx_strand_id
1 'polypeptide(L)'
;MNISVFHDYISQIEDVIEDARNGRMFILVDAEDRENEGDLIIPAQMCTPQSINFMAKYGRGLVCLALTQDRANALQIPMMTQVNGTPNQTAFTVSIEAKEGISTGISAHDRAHTISVAIDPTKGPNDIVSPGHVFPLVARHGGALVRAGHTEAAVDIARLAGLNPAGVICEIMNEDGTMARLPDLVPFAQLHGLKIGTIADLIAYRRKYDHFVKRTLETPFASHNGGEWKMCVYVNALEYAEHIALVKGDITTPEPVLVRMHAVNIFSDILDWEPYERDVLGESMRIIAKEGRGVVVLLRTTKPTFVTDVILRRVDEDIDRRRVKEYGVGAQILLDLGIKDMILLTDTPEKKVVALDGYGLNIVGTHPIRGEAKGKKS
;
A
#
# COMPACT_ATOMS: atom_id res chain seq x y z
N MET A 1 9.37 -21.93 -2.42
CA MET A 1 8.28 -22.93 -2.32
C MET A 1 7.01 -22.29 -2.84
N ASN A 2 6.28 -22.94 -3.70
CA ASN A 2 5.21 -22.26 -4.47
C ASN A 2 3.95 -22.09 -3.59
N ILE A 3 3.56 -20.87 -3.22
CA ILE A 3 2.31 -20.53 -2.48
C ILE A 3 1.09 -21.23 -3.12
N SER A 4 1.16 -21.53 -4.41
CA SER A 4 0.11 -22.22 -5.14
C SER A 4 -0.31 -23.61 -4.54
N VAL A 5 0.57 -24.27 -3.82
CA VAL A 5 0.29 -25.58 -3.17
C VAL A 5 -0.58 -25.42 -1.92
N PHE A 6 -0.54 -24.25 -1.27
CA PHE A 6 -1.26 -23.95 -0.03
C PHE A 6 -2.40 -22.96 -0.23
N HIS A 7 -2.74 -22.65 -1.48
CA HIS A 7 -3.78 -21.65 -1.83
C HIS A 7 -5.12 -21.93 -1.13
N ASP A 8 -5.51 -23.19 -1.01
CA ASP A 8 -6.78 -23.59 -0.37
C ASP A 8 -6.83 -23.34 1.14
N TYR A 9 -5.68 -23.06 1.77
CA TYR A 9 -5.56 -22.75 3.20
C TYR A 9 -5.43 -21.26 3.49
N ILE A 10 -5.25 -20.44 2.45
CA ILE A 10 -5.19 -18.98 2.57
C ILE A 10 -6.62 -18.42 2.51
N SER A 11 -6.99 -17.69 3.54
CA SER A 11 -8.30 -17.04 3.62
C SER A 11 -8.32 -15.76 2.76
N GLN A 12 -9.50 -15.40 2.26
CA GLN A 12 -9.69 -14.09 1.63
C GLN A 12 -9.40 -12.99 2.67
N ILE A 13 -8.81 -11.88 2.23
CA ILE A 13 -8.40 -10.81 3.15
C ILE A 13 -9.61 -10.16 3.85
N GLU A 14 -10.75 -10.14 3.18
CA GLU A 14 -12.02 -9.68 3.74
C GLU A 14 -12.43 -10.49 4.97
N ASP A 15 -12.22 -11.81 4.94
CA ASP A 15 -12.49 -12.70 6.06
C ASP A 15 -11.55 -12.47 7.25
N VAL A 16 -10.29 -12.11 6.96
CA VAL A 16 -9.30 -11.74 7.98
C VAL A 16 -9.68 -10.41 8.62
N ILE A 17 -10.11 -9.42 7.83
CA ILE A 17 -10.61 -8.12 8.33
C ILE A 17 -11.86 -8.32 9.19
N GLU A 18 -12.75 -9.24 8.81
CA GLU A 18 -13.93 -9.56 9.60
C GLU A 18 -13.58 -10.24 10.93
N ASP A 19 -12.61 -11.16 10.95
CA ASP A 19 -12.10 -11.73 12.21
C ASP A 19 -11.47 -10.65 13.10
N ALA A 20 -10.69 -9.74 12.51
CA ALA A 20 -10.13 -8.59 13.23
C ALA A 20 -11.23 -7.73 13.87
N ARG A 21 -12.31 -7.43 13.12
CA ARG A 21 -13.46 -6.66 13.62
C ARG A 21 -14.15 -7.34 14.79
N ASN A 22 -14.22 -8.66 14.77
CA ASN A 22 -14.82 -9.48 15.81
C ASN A 22 -13.86 -9.84 16.97
N GLY A 23 -12.66 -9.25 17.01
CA GLY A 23 -11.67 -9.49 18.04
C GLY A 23 -11.03 -10.89 18.01
N ARG A 24 -11.07 -11.56 16.87
CA ARG A 24 -10.41 -12.84 16.65
C ARG A 24 -8.99 -12.64 16.19
N MET A 25 -8.09 -13.46 16.71
CA MET A 25 -6.70 -13.53 16.26
C MET A 25 -6.62 -14.24 14.91
N PHE A 26 -5.67 -13.83 14.10
CA PHE A 26 -5.39 -14.41 12.78
C PHE A 26 -3.88 -14.44 12.53
N ILE A 27 -3.46 -15.10 11.46
CA ILE A 27 -2.07 -15.16 11.02
C ILE A 27 -1.95 -14.34 9.73
N LEU A 28 -0.91 -13.52 9.64
CA LEU A 28 -0.47 -12.97 8.35
C LEU A 28 0.89 -13.53 7.99
N VAL A 29 1.07 -13.84 6.70
CA VAL A 29 2.36 -14.22 6.15
C VAL A 29 2.85 -13.15 5.18
N ASP A 30 4.15 -12.88 5.22
CA ASP A 30 4.81 -11.99 4.26
C ASP A 30 5.41 -12.75 3.07
N ALA A 31 6.05 -12.02 2.16
CA ALA A 31 6.62 -12.60 0.95
C ALA A 31 7.85 -13.47 1.24
N GLU A 32 8.04 -14.54 0.44
CA GLU A 32 9.18 -15.46 0.56
C GLU A 32 10.54 -14.75 0.40
N ASP A 33 10.58 -13.66 -0.36
CA ASP A 33 11.78 -12.86 -0.62
C ASP A 33 12.01 -11.76 0.43
N ARG A 34 11.17 -11.69 1.49
CA ARG A 34 11.31 -10.75 2.61
C ARG A 34 11.78 -11.48 3.88
N GLU A 35 10.92 -11.75 4.85
CA GLU A 35 11.20 -12.52 6.07
C GLU A 35 10.75 -13.97 5.91
N ASN A 36 9.72 -14.18 5.08
CA ASN A 36 9.05 -15.47 4.87
C ASN A 36 8.54 -16.05 6.21
N GLU A 37 7.91 -15.21 7.02
CA GLU A 37 7.43 -15.53 8.36
C GLU A 37 5.91 -15.38 8.47
N GLY A 38 5.36 -15.92 9.55
CA GLY A 38 3.96 -15.72 9.91
C GLY A 38 3.85 -15.19 11.33
N ASP A 39 3.08 -14.12 11.49
CA ASP A 39 2.80 -13.52 12.78
C ASP A 39 1.36 -13.79 13.21
N LEU A 40 1.18 -14.10 14.49
CA LEU A 40 -0.10 -13.98 15.18
C LEU A 40 -0.43 -12.48 15.32
N ILE A 41 -1.62 -12.09 14.89
CA ILE A 41 -2.05 -10.69 14.95
C ILE A 41 -3.44 -10.59 15.56
N ILE A 42 -3.63 -9.57 16.41
CA ILE A 42 -4.93 -9.14 16.93
C ILE A 42 -4.95 -7.61 16.97
N PRO A 43 -6.05 -6.92 16.60
CA PRO A 43 -6.18 -5.48 16.83
C PRO A 43 -5.95 -5.17 18.32
N ALA A 44 -5.12 -4.14 18.59
CA ALA A 44 -4.73 -3.83 19.96
C ALA A 44 -5.93 -3.47 20.86
N GLN A 45 -6.99 -2.88 20.31
CA GLN A 45 -8.23 -2.58 20.99
C GLN A 45 -8.96 -3.84 21.49
N MET A 46 -8.76 -4.98 20.82
CA MET A 46 -9.37 -6.28 21.12
C MET A 46 -8.41 -7.20 21.91
N CYS A 47 -7.20 -6.71 22.23
CA CYS A 47 -6.20 -7.49 22.92
C CYS A 47 -6.61 -7.73 24.40
N THR A 48 -6.55 -8.99 24.82
CA THR A 48 -6.86 -9.43 26.18
C THR A 48 -5.65 -10.12 26.80
N PRO A 49 -5.62 -10.32 28.14
CA PRO A 49 -4.59 -11.17 28.76
C PRO A 49 -4.50 -12.57 28.16
N GLN A 50 -5.63 -13.13 27.73
CA GLN A 50 -5.69 -14.44 27.08
C GLN A 50 -4.98 -14.41 25.71
N SER A 51 -5.15 -13.32 24.95
CA SER A 51 -4.45 -13.13 23.67
C SER A 51 -2.93 -13.06 23.86
N ILE A 52 -2.48 -12.28 24.83
CA ILE A 52 -1.04 -12.17 25.17
C ILE A 52 -0.49 -13.53 25.63
N ASN A 53 -1.22 -14.24 26.49
CA ASN A 53 -0.81 -15.57 26.94
C ASN A 53 -0.75 -16.56 25.78
N PHE A 54 -1.69 -16.50 24.83
CA PHE A 54 -1.69 -17.35 23.64
C PHE A 54 -0.45 -17.07 22.77
N MET A 55 -0.17 -15.79 22.48
CA MET A 55 1.00 -15.37 21.71
C MET A 55 2.30 -15.84 22.36
N ALA A 56 2.45 -15.59 23.67
CA ALA A 56 3.65 -15.98 24.41
C ALA A 56 3.86 -17.51 24.47
N LYS A 57 2.78 -18.27 24.61
CA LYS A 57 2.83 -19.73 24.74
C LYS A 57 3.00 -20.45 23.41
N TYR A 58 2.24 -20.06 22.42
CA TYR A 58 2.15 -20.76 21.13
C TYR A 58 2.90 -20.08 20.00
N GLY A 59 2.93 -18.74 19.96
CA GLY A 59 3.76 -17.98 19.03
C GLY A 59 5.23 -18.07 19.38
N ARG A 60 5.59 -17.89 20.65
CA ARG A 60 6.96 -17.94 21.18
C ARG A 60 7.86 -16.79 20.71
N GLY A 61 7.36 -15.91 19.83
CA GLY A 61 8.04 -14.72 19.33
C GLY A 61 8.02 -13.56 20.31
N LEU A 62 8.44 -12.40 19.88
CA LEU A 62 8.40 -11.16 20.66
C LEU A 62 7.02 -10.51 20.52
N VAL A 63 6.29 -10.40 21.65
CA VAL A 63 5.01 -9.68 21.63
C VAL A 63 5.28 -8.18 21.47
N CYS A 64 4.91 -7.62 20.31
CA CYS A 64 5.11 -6.23 19.95
C CYS A 64 3.78 -5.50 19.76
N LEU A 65 3.80 -4.18 19.98
CA LEU A 65 2.66 -3.28 19.77
C LEU A 65 2.91 -2.39 18.54
N ALA A 66 2.28 -2.70 17.42
CA ALA A 66 2.31 -1.84 16.24
C ALA A 66 1.44 -0.60 16.42
N LEU A 67 2.02 0.58 16.28
CA LEU A 67 1.37 1.89 16.44
C LEU A 67 1.56 2.76 15.19
N THR A 68 0.66 3.71 15.01
CA THR A 68 0.91 4.81 14.06
C THR A 68 1.98 5.76 14.57
N GLN A 69 2.64 6.47 13.66
CA GLN A 69 3.61 7.53 14.03
C GLN A 69 2.96 8.59 14.91
N ASP A 70 1.71 8.98 14.61
CA ASP A 70 0.99 10.00 15.38
C ASP A 70 0.77 9.55 16.83
N ARG A 71 0.43 8.27 17.04
CA ARG A 71 0.24 7.74 18.39
C ARG A 71 1.56 7.67 19.16
N ALA A 72 2.63 7.20 18.52
CA ALA A 72 3.96 7.18 19.12
C ALA A 72 4.44 8.60 19.51
N ASN A 73 4.18 9.58 18.64
CA ASN A 73 4.47 11.00 18.92
C ASN A 73 3.63 11.55 20.08
N ALA A 74 2.33 11.23 20.14
CA ALA A 74 1.45 11.66 21.23
C ALA A 74 1.88 11.10 22.60
N LEU A 75 2.44 9.89 22.61
CA LEU A 75 3.01 9.26 23.80
C LEU A 75 4.46 9.71 24.07
N GLN A 76 5.08 10.47 23.17
CA GLN A 76 6.48 10.90 23.23
C GLN A 76 7.47 9.73 23.43
N ILE A 77 7.18 8.60 22.76
CA ILE A 77 8.04 7.41 22.83
C ILE A 77 9.20 7.57 21.84
N PRO A 78 10.47 7.67 22.29
CA PRO A 78 11.60 7.80 21.38
C PRO A 78 11.91 6.47 20.67
N MET A 79 12.54 6.57 19.50
CA MET A 79 13.10 5.40 18.82
C MET A 79 14.20 4.77 19.66
N MET A 80 14.30 3.44 19.63
CA MET A 80 15.30 2.68 20.39
C MET A 80 16.73 3.03 19.96
N THR A 81 16.94 3.41 18.71
CA THR A 81 18.22 3.82 18.15
C THR A 81 18.08 5.00 17.20
N GLN A 82 19.10 5.85 17.13
CA GLN A 82 19.16 6.93 16.15
C GLN A 82 19.51 6.43 14.74
N VAL A 83 20.28 5.34 14.64
CA VAL A 83 20.67 4.74 13.36
C VAL A 83 20.22 3.27 13.37
N ASN A 84 19.23 2.94 12.54
CA ASN A 84 18.76 1.58 12.41
C ASN A 84 19.57 0.84 11.33
N GLY A 85 20.45 -0.07 11.77
CA GLY A 85 21.30 -0.90 10.92
C GLY A 85 20.70 -2.26 10.56
N THR A 86 19.45 -2.55 10.93
CA THR A 86 18.83 -3.85 10.62
C THR A 86 18.39 -3.95 9.15
N PRO A 87 18.46 -5.14 8.53
CA PRO A 87 18.12 -5.31 7.11
C PRO A 87 16.72 -4.79 6.76
N ASN A 88 15.73 -5.09 7.59
CA ASN A 88 14.33 -4.72 7.39
C ASN A 88 13.96 -3.36 7.98
N GLN A 89 14.90 -2.69 8.67
CA GLN A 89 14.71 -1.39 9.29
C GLN A 89 13.43 -1.28 10.14
N THR A 90 13.08 -2.34 10.88
CA THR A 90 11.91 -2.36 11.77
C THR A 90 12.06 -1.27 12.82
N ALA A 91 11.06 -0.40 12.90
CA ALA A 91 11.11 0.84 13.66
C ALA A 91 10.76 0.62 15.14
N PHE A 92 11.66 -0.04 15.88
CA PHE A 92 11.54 -0.21 17.32
C PHE A 92 11.66 1.12 18.05
N THR A 93 10.74 1.34 18.98
CA THR A 93 10.88 2.37 20.02
C THR A 93 11.46 1.74 21.28
N VAL A 94 11.79 2.58 22.29
CA VAL A 94 12.06 2.05 23.63
C VAL A 94 10.86 1.25 24.14
N SER A 95 11.11 0.21 24.93
CA SER A 95 10.05 -0.58 25.58
C SER A 95 9.32 0.25 26.62
N ILE A 96 8.04 -0.03 26.83
CA ILE A 96 7.15 0.73 27.70
C ILE A 96 6.43 -0.15 28.71
N GLU A 97 5.93 0.53 29.76
CA GLU A 97 5.04 -0.02 30.76
C GLU A 97 3.95 0.99 31.09
N ALA A 98 2.75 0.55 31.45
CA ALA A 98 1.78 1.43 32.09
C ALA A 98 2.34 1.91 33.43
N LYS A 99 2.19 3.21 33.72
CA LYS A 99 2.69 3.78 34.96
C LYS A 99 1.96 3.25 36.20
N GLU A 100 0.69 2.93 36.07
CA GLU A 100 -0.19 2.47 37.13
C GLU A 100 -0.93 1.20 36.71
N GLY A 101 -1.41 0.42 37.68
CA GLY A 101 -2.26 -0.75 37.41
C GLY A 101 -1.51 -2.01 36.98
N ILE A 102 -0.20 -2.04 37.14
CA ILE A 102 0.68 -3.21 36.90
C ILE A 102 1.36 -3.71 38.14
N SER A 103 1.85 -4.96 38.10
CA SER A 103 2.68 -5.55 39.13
C SER A 103 4.17 -5.51 38.75
N THR A 104 4.67 -6.55 38.08
CA THR A 104 6.06 -6.64 37.59
C THR A 104 6.18 -6.31 36.09
N GLY A 105 5.06 -6.12 35.41
CA GLY A 105 4.99 -5.71 33.98
C GLY A 105 5.01 -6.87 33.00
N ILE A 106 5.66 -7.99 33.27
CA ILE A 106 5.86 -9.11 32.34
C ILE A 106 4.63 -10.02 32.20
N SER A 107 3.72 -10.04 33.19
CA SER A 107 2.55 -10.92 33.14
C SER A 107 1.67 -10.61 31.89
N ALA A 108 0.90 -11.60 31.43
CA ALA A 108 -0.04 -11.37 30.34
C ALA A 108 -1.07 -10.28 30.68
N HIS A 109 -1.46 -10.16 31.94
CA HIS A 109 -2.34 -9.12 32.45
C HIS A 109 -1.69 -7.74 32.39
N ASP A 110 -0.46 -7.61 32.88
CA ASP A 110 0.26 -6.33 32.90
C ASP A 110 0.54 -5.83 31.48
N ARG A 111 0.97 -6.74 30.58
CA ARG A 111 1.20 -6.37 29.16
C ARG A 111 -0.09 -5.97 28.45
N ALA A 112 -1.19 -6.70 28.64
CA ALA A 112 -2.48 -6.31 28.06
C ALA A 112 -2.95 -4.96 28.62
N HIS A 113 -2.75 -4.68 29.91
CA HIS A 113 -3.05 -3.39 30.51
C HIS A 113 -2.17 -2.28 29.91
N THR A 114 -0.88 -2.49 29.80
CA THR A 114 0.06 -1.54 29.17
C THR A 114 -0.37 -1.21 27.72
N ILE A 115 -0.76 -2.24 26.95
CA ILE A 115 -1.28 -2.05 25.58
C ILE A 115 -2.55 -1.19 25.61
N SER A 116 -3.49 -1.47 26.51
CA SER A 116 -4.74 -0.70 26.60
C SER A 116 -4.49 0.78 26.92
N VAL A 117 -3.56 1.07 27.84
CA VAL A 117 -3.13 2.45 28.14
C VAL A 117 -2.45 3.09 26.94
N ALA A 118 -1.55 2.36 26.26
CA ALA A 118 -0.79 2.87 25.15
C ALA A 118 -1.67 3.26 23.93
N ILE A 119 -2.80 2.59 23.72
CA ILE A 119 -3.70 2.89 22.58
C ILE A 119 -4.83 3.87 22.93
N ASP A 120 -5.08 4.14 24.20
CA ASP A 120 -6.16 5.03 24.64
C ASP A 120 -5.85 6.48 24.26
N PRO A 121 -6.66 7.12 23.38
CA PRO A 121 -6.41 8.49 22.92
C PRO A 121 -6.47 9.54 24.02
N THR A 122 -7.07 9.24 25.18
CA THR A 122 -7.13 10.13 26.34
C THR A 122 -5.86 10.08 27.19
N LYS A 123 -4.99 9.10 26.97
CA LYS A 123 -3.73 8.88 27.68
C LYS A 123 -2.55 9.49 26.94
N GLY A 124 -1.55 9.94 27.70
CA GLY A 124 -0.37 10.63 27.19
C GLY A 124 0.94 10.13 27.78
N PRO A 125 2.03 10.89 27.64
CA PRO A 125 3.36 10.48 28.09
C PRO A 125 3.47 10.30 29.60
N ASN A 126 2.57 10.90 30.39
CA ASN A 126 2.55 10.73 31.85
C ASN A 126 1.90 9.45 32.32
N ASP A 127 1.22 8.70 31.44
CA ASP A 127 0.52 7.45 31.77
C ASP A 127 1.36 6.21 31.49
N ILE A 128 2.53 6.38 30.87
CA ILE A 128 3.48 5.32 30.56
C ILE A 128 4.87 5.63 31.14
N VAL A 129 5.66 4.60 31.33
CA VAL A 129 7.07 4.68 31.74
C VAL A 129 7.93 3.82 30.81
N SER A 130 9.23 4.05 30.81
CA SER A 130 10.22 3.28 30.07
C SER A 130 11.44 3.07 30.98
N PRO A 131 12.13 1.91 30.90
CA PRO A 131 11.83 0.73 30.08
C PRO A 131 10.64 -0.07 30.62
N GLY A 132 10.15 -1.04 29.82
CA GLY A 132 9.06 -1.94 30.20
C GLY A 132 9.09 -3.25 29.40
N HIS A 133 7.95 -3.98 29.40
CA HIS A 133 7.83 -5.31 28.82
C HIS A 133 6.93 -5.35 27.57
N VAL A 134 6.48 -4.21 27.08
CA VAL A 134 5.81 -4.06 25.78
C VAL A 134 6.74 -3.29 24.85
N PHE A 135 6.91 -3.79 23.61
CA PHE A 135 7.81 -3.25 22.61
C PHE A 135 7.02 -2.59 21.49
N PRO A 136 6.86 -1.25 21.51
CA PRO A 136 6.16 -0.58 20.41
C PRO A 136 7.00 -0.53 19.13
N LEU A 137 6.32 -0.75 18.01
CA LEU A 137 6.84 -0.60 16.66
C LEU A 137 6.06 0.50 15.94
N VAL A 138 6.76 1.38 15.22
CA VAL A 138 6.11 2.47 14.49
C VAL A 138 5.90 2.07 13.04
N ALA A 139 4.64 1.95 12.64
CA ALA A 139 4.27 1.71 11.25
C ALA A 139 4.62 2.90 10.36
N ARG A 140 5.10 2.65 9.16
CA ARG A 140 5.34 3.69 8.14
C ARG A 140 4.02 4.35 7.76
N HIS A 141 4.05 5.66 7.58
CA HIS A 141 2.92 6.38 6.98
C HIS A 141 2.58 5.76 5.61
N GLY A 142 1.29 5.51 5.33
CA GLY A 142 0.87 4.76 4.15
C GLY A 142 0.75 3.25 4.35
N GLY A 143 1.25 2.71 5.47
CA GLY A 143 1.06 1.32 5.89
C GLY A 143 1.68 0.30 4.93
N ALA A 144 1.03 -0.84 4.74
CA ALA A 144 1.50 -1.96 3.90
C ALA A 144 1.71 -1.58 2.42
N LEU A 145 1.10 -0.50 1.93
CA LEU A 145 1.35 0.01 0.57
C LEU A 145 2.76 0.61 0.42
N VAL A 146 3.36 1.07 1.51
CA VAL A 146 4.71 1.68 1.53
C VAL A 146 5.76 0.67 1.99
N ARG A 147 5.46 -0.10 3.04
CA ARG A 147 6.32 -1.17 3.57
C ARG A 147 5.49 -2.42 3.83
N ALA A 148 5.77 -3.49 3.06
CA ALA A 148 5.03 -4.75 3.12
C ALA A 148 5.46 -5.60 4.35
N GLY A 149 5.32 -5.05 5.57
CA GLY A 149 5.70 -5.68 6.84
C GLY A 149 4.51 -5.92 7.76
N HIS A 150 4.66 -6.85 8.71
CA HIS A 150 3.64 -7.22 9.70
C HIS A 150 3.20 -6.02 10.56
N THR A 151 4.13 -5.13 10.92
CA THR A 151 3.85 -3.89 11.66
C THR A 151 2.82 -3.02 10.95
N GLU A 152 3.06 -2.74 9.66
CA GLU A 152 2.17 -1.93 8.82
C GLU A 152 0.85 -2.65 8.59
N ALA A 153 0.90 -3.95 8.32
CA ALA A 153 -0.28 -4.77 8.05
C ALA A 153 -1.22 -4.84 9.27
N ALA A 154 -0.68 -4.97 10.47
CA ALA A 154 -1.47 -4.99 11.70
C ALA A 154 -2.24 -3.68 11.94
N VAL A 155 -1.58 -2.54 11.74
CA VAL A 155 -2.20 -1.21 11.82
C VAL A 155 -3.28 -1.03 10.75
N ASP A 156 -2.99 -1.46 9.52
CA ASP A 156 -3.93 -1.36 8.40
C ASP A 156 -5.19 -2.20 8.60
N ILE A 157 -5.05 -3.46 9.02
CA ILE A 157 -6.20 -4.33 9.25
C ILE A 157 -7.05 -3.80 10.41
N ALA A 158 -6.44 -3.31 11.49
CA ALA A 158 -7.19 -2.69 12.57
C ALA A 158 -8.01 -1.49 12.08
N ARG A 159 -7.41 -0.62 11.25
CA ARG A 159 -8.10 0.51 10.61
C ARG A 159 -9.23 0.06 9.69
N LEU A 160 -8.99 -0.94 8.83
CA LEU A 160 -9.98 -1.48 7.90
C LEU A 160 -11.13 -2.18 8.63
N ALA A 161 -10.86 -2.75 9.80
CA ALA A 161 -11.88 -3.30 10.69
C ALA A 161 -12.72 -2.22 11.41
N GLY A 162 -12.37 -0.91 11.27
CA GLY A 162 -13.04 0.21 11.94
C GLY A 162 -12.63 0.38 13.40
N LEU A 163 -11.48 -0.19 13.79
CA LEU A 163 -10.93 -0.14 15.14
C LEU A 163 -9.80 0.91 15.24
N ASN A 164 -9.32 1.15 16.46
CA ASN A 164 -8.13 1.95 16.68
C ASN A 164 -6.95 1.40 15.82
N PRO A 165 -6.26 2.23 15.03
CA PRO A 165 -5.20 1.79 14.12
C PRO A 165 -3.93 1.39 14.88
N ALA A 166 -4.03 0.29 15.61
CA ALA A 166 -2.98 -0.34 16.37
C ALA A 166 -3.21 -1.86 16.42
N GLY A 167 -2.14 -2.64 16.39
CA GLY A 167 -2.20 -4.09 16.44
C GLY A 167 -1.15 -4.69 17.36
N VAL A 168 -1.45 -5.84 17.95
CA VAL A 168 -0.47 -6.66 18.67
C VAL A 168 -0.04 -7.77 17.75
N ILE A 169 1.26 -7.95 17.60
CA ILE A 169 1.88 -8.94 16.72
C ILE A 169 2.84 -9.82 17.50
N CYS A 170 3.03 -11.05 17.05
CA CYS A 170 4.00 -11.97 17.63
C CYS A 170 4.36 -13.02 16.57
N GLU A 171 5.63 -13.16 16.29
CA GLU A 171 6.15 -14.14 15.34
C GLU A 171 5.85 -15.56 15.82
N ILE A 172 5.67 -16.51 14.86
CA ILE A 172 5.43 -17.93 15.19
C ILE A 172 6.72 -18.71 14.95
N MET A 173 7.19 -19.38 16.01
CA MET A 173 8.32 -20.29 15.98
C MET A 173 7.89 -21.74 16.18
N ASN A 174 8.62 -22.65 15.55
CA ASN A 174 8.53 -24.08 15.77
C ASN A 174 9.02 -24.46 17.19
N GLU A 175 8.79 -25.71 17.58
CA GLU A 175 9.20 -26.19 18.92
C GLU A 175 10.71 -26.22 19.11
N ASP A 176 11.46 -26.38 18.02
CA ASP A 176 12.92 -26.35 18.01
C ASP A 176 13.51 -24.94 18.00
N GLY A 177 12.67 -23.88 17.97
CA GLY A 177 13.08 -22.49 17.95
C GLY A 177 13.35 -21.93 16.57
N THR A 178 13.18 -22.70 15.50
CA THR A 178 13.23 -22.18 14.12
C THR A 178 11.95 -21.42 13.77
N MET A 179 12.04 -20.50 12.81
CA MET A 179 10.84 -19.76 12.36
C MET A 179 9.88 -20.68 11.61
N ALA A 180 8.60 -20.67 11.99
CA ALA A 180 7.55 -21.39 11.27
C ALA A 180 7.32 -20.77 9.89
N ARG A 181 7.25 -21.63 8.88
CA ARG A 181 6.98 -21.26 7.49
C ARG A 181 5.58 -21.75 7.09
N LEU A 182 5.09 -21.36 5.93
CA LEU A 182 3.72 -21.70 5.51
C LEU A 182 3.34 -23.18 5.69
N PRO A 183 4.22 -24.18 5.40
CA PRO A 183 3.94 -25.58 5.69
C PRO A 183 3.70 -25.91 7.16
N ASP A 184 4.34 -25.16 8.08
CA ASP A 184 4.20 -25.31 9.53
C ASP A 184 2.99 -24.50 10.05
N LEU A 185 2.73 -23.35 9.43
CA LEU A 185 1.64 -22.45 9.81
C LEU A 185 0.26 -23.02 9.49
N VAL A 186 0.11 -23.79 8.40
CA VAL A 186 -1.17 -24.40 8.03
C VAL A 186 -1.68 -25.35 9.11
N PRO A 187 -0.93 -26.39 9.55
CA PRO A 187 -1.40 -27.25 10.64
C PRO A 187 -1.56 -26.50 11.97
N PHE A 188 -0.72 -25.50 12.25
CA PHE A 188 -0.87 -24.64 13.40
C PHE A 188 -2.20 -23.89 13.39
N ALA A 189 -2.53 -23.24 12.26
CA ALA A 189 -3.78 -22.52 12.08
C ALA A 189 -5.01 -23.45 12.23
N GLN A 190 -4.96 -24.64 11.63
CA GLN A 190 -6.02 -25.64 11.76
C GLN A 190 -6.22 -26.08 13.20
N LEU A 191 -5.12 -26.34 13.93
CA LEU A 191 -5.18 -26.77 15.34
C LEU A 191 -5.83 -25.71 16.24
N HIS A 192 -5.57 -24.43 15.96
CA HIS A 192 -6.04 -23.31 16.78
C HIS A 192 -7.27 -22.59 16.23
N GLY A 193 -7.80 -23.02 15.09
CA GLY A 193 -8.97 -22.39 14.45
C GLY A 193 -8.72 -20.97 13.97
N LEU A 194 -7.49 -20.70 13.48
CA LEU A 194 -7.07 -19.38 12.99
C LEU A 194 -7.13 -19.32 11.47
N LYS A 195 -7.43 -18.15 10.93
CA LYS A 195 -7.29 -17.87 9.50
C LYS A 195 -5.86 -17.44 9.18
N ILE A 196 -5.41 -17.77 7.97
CA ILE A 196 -4.15 -17.29 7.40
C ILE A 196 -4.47 -16.36 6.24
N GLY A 197 -3.98 -15.12 6.31
CA GLY A 197 -3.99 -14.17 5.21
C GLY A 197 -2.58 -13.85 4.74
N THR A 198 -2.46 -13.17 3.60
CA THR A 198 -1.16 -12.68 3.09
C THR A 198 -1.09 -11.16 3.11
N ILE A 199 0.10 -10.61 3.35
CA ILE A 199 0.32 -9.16 3.21
C ILE A 199 0.15 -8.73 1.75
N ALA A 200 0.42 -9.62 0.80
CA ALA A 200 0.21 -9.37 -0.62
C ALA A 200 -1.28 -9.14 -0.95
N ASP A 201 -2.19 -9.96 -0.41
CA ASP A 201 -3.63 -9.80 -0.59
C ASP A 201 -4.15 -8.54 0.10
N LEU A 202 -3.62 -8.20 1.28
CA LEU A 202 -3.92 -6.93 1.94
C LEU A 202 -3.51 -5.72 1.08
N ILE A 203 -2.34 -5.76 0.47
CA ILE A 203 -1.88 -4.72 -0.45
C ILE A 203 -2.81 -4.62 -1.67
N ALA A 204 -3.21 -5.75 -2.26
CA ALA A 204 -4.13 -5.79 -3.38
C ALA A 204 -5.50 -5.20 -3.01
N TYR A 205 -6.03 -5.60 -1.84
CA TYR A 205 -7.26 -5.06 -1.28
C TYR A 205 -7.19 -3.54 -1.07
N ARG A 206 -6.14 -3.05 -0.40
CA ARG A 206 -5.95 -1.62 -0.15
C ARG A 206 -5.81 -0.81 -1.44
N ARG A 207 -5.09 -1.33 -2.45
CA ARG A 207 -5.01 -0.68 -3.76
C ARG A 207 -6.37 -0.51 -4.43
N LYS A 208 -7.27 -1.46 -4.21
CA LYS A 208 -8.61 -1.44 -4.79
C LYS A 208 -9.57 -0.51 -4.05
N TYR A 209 -9.49 -0.43 -2.71
CA TYR A 209 -10.50 0.22 -1.88
C TYR A 209 -10.04 1.50 -1.17
N ASP A 210 -8.74 1.68 -0.93
CA ASP A 210 -8.25 2.90 -0.30
C ASP A 210 -8.18 4.06 -1.30
N HIS A 211 -8.72 5.20 -0.91
CA HIS A 211 -8.63 6.46 -1.65
C HIS A 211 -7.45 7.28 -1.14
N PHE A 212 -6.28 7.09 -1.75
CA PHE A 212 -5.05 7.82 -1.39
C PHE A 212 -4.72 8.97 -2.35
N VAL A 213 -5.54 9.17 -3.37
CA VAL A 213 -5.42 10.25 -4.35
C VAL A 213 -6.53 11.28 -4.09
N LYS A 214 -6.14 12.53 -3.88
CA LYS A 214 -7.08 13.62 -3.59
C LYS A 214 -6.88 14.77 -4.56
N ARG A 215 -7.97 15.26 -5.18
CA ARG A 215 -7.98 16.49 -5.97
C ARG A 215 -7.77 17.69 -5.05
N THR A 216 -6.77 18.51 -5.34
CA THR A 216 -6.40 19.69 -4.53
C THR A 216 -6.65 21.01 -5.24
N LEU A 217 -6.62 20.99 -6.57
CA LEU A 217 -6.79 22.19 -7.37
C LEU A 217 -7.50 21.88 -8.69
N GLU A 218 -8.32 22.79 -9.14
CA GLU A 218 -8.90 22.79 -10.48
C GLU A 218 -8.80 24.20 -11.05
N THR A 219 -8.29 24.32 -12.31
CA THR A 219 -8.08 25.62 -12.95
C THR A 219 -8.15 25.51 -14.47
N PRO A 220 -8.57 26.56 -15.21
CA PRO A 220 -8.39 26.64 -16.65
C PRO A 220 -6.89 26.56 -17.03
N PHE A 221 -6.61 25.90 -18.13
CA PHE A 221 -5.26 25.72 -18.65
C PHE A 221 -5.27 25.79 -20.17
N ALA A 222 -4.43 26.66 -20.76
CA ALA A 222 -4.24 26.76 -22.19
C ALA A 222 -2.91 26.13 -22.61
N SER A 223 -2.94 25.29 -23.66
CA SER A 223 -1.78 24.64 -24.24
C SER A 223 -1.67 24.85 -25.72
N HIS A 224 -0.45 24.97 -26.25
CA HIS A 224 -0.21 24.93 -27.71
C HIS A 224 -0.67 23.59 -28.33
N ASN A 225 -0.74 22.52 -27.53
CA ASN A 225 -1.24 21.21 -27.94
C ASN A 225 -2.75 21.10 -27.65
N GLY A 226 -3.58 21.77 -28.44
CA GLY A 226 -5.03 21.59 -28.41
C GLY A 226 -5.83 22.68 -27.68
N GLY A 227 -5.25 23.87 -27.43
CA GLY A 227 -5.96 25.04 -26.93
C GLY A 227 -6.35 24.90 -25.45
N GLU A 228 -7.61 25.19 -25.11
CA GLU A 228 -8.06 25.24 -23.72
C GLU A 228 -8.44 23.88 -23.14
N TRP A 229 -8.05 23.67 -21.90
CA TRP A 229 -8.27 22.49 -21.08
C TRP A 229 -8.69 22.92 -19.66
N LYS A 230 -9.23 21.99 -18.89
CA LYS A 230 -9.33 22.09 -17.46
C LYS A 230 -8.21 21.26 -16.85
N MET A 231 -7.37 21.87 -16.03
CA MET A 231 -6.32 21.18 -15.28
C MET A 231 -6.81 20.85 -13.89
N CYS A 232 -6.68 19.59 -13.50
CA CYS A 232 -6.93 19.11 -12.14
C CYS A 232 -5.60 18.62 -11.54
N VAL A 233 -5.23 19.10 -10.36
CA VAL A 233 -4.04 18.64 -9.63
C VAL A 233 -4.48 17.67 -8.54
N TYR A 234 -3.79 16.54 -8.47
CA TYR A 234 -4.04 15.48 -7.53
C TYR A 234 -2.81 15.21 -6.68
N VAL A 235 -3.00 15.12 -5.37
CA VAL A 235 -1.94 14.70 -4.43
C VAL A 235 -2.10 13.22 -4.12
N ASN A 236 -1.04 12.47 -4.30
CA ASN A 236 -0.92 11.11 -3.77
C ASN A 236 -0.36 11.18 -2.34
N ALA A 237 -1.21 10.92 -1.35
CA ALA A 237 -0.84 10.99 0.06
C ALA A 237 0.21 9.96 0.49
N LEU A 238 0.36 8.85 -0.25
CA LEU A 238 1.34 7.80 0.07
C LEU A 238 2.78 8.19 -0.29
N GLU A 239 2.95 8.99 -1.34
CA GLU A 239 4.26 9.36 -1.88
C GLU A 239 4.51 10.87 -1.91
N TYR A 240 3.56 11.66 -1.43
CA TYR A 240 3.58 13.13 -1.49
C TYR A 240 3.92 13.66 -2.89
N ALA A 241 3.36 13.01 -3.92
CA ALA A 241 3.52 13.41 -5.31
C ALA A 241 2.29 14.12 -5.80
N GLU A 242 2.49 15.17 -6.59
CA GLU A 242 1.43 15.79 -7.37
C GLU A 242 1.36 15.16 -8.76
N HIS A 243 0.16 14.79 -9.17
CA HIS A 243 -0.17 14.32 -10.52
C HIS A 243 -1.14 15.31 -11.17
N ILE A 244 -1.23 15.29 -12.49
CA ILE A 244 -2.07 16.23 -13.23
C ILE A 244 -3.03 15.44 -14.11
N ALA A 245 -4.30 15.84 -14.13
CA ALA A 245 -5.22 15.46 -15.19
C ALA A 245 -5.62 16.69 -16.00
N LEU A 246 -5.51 16.57 -17.33
CA LEU A 246 -5.98 17.56 -18.29
C LEU A 246 -7.29 17.06 -18.87
N VAL A 247 -8.37 17.77 -18.66
CA VAL A 247 -9.71 17.41 -19.11
C VAL A 247 -10.13 18.32 -20.26
N LYS A 248 -10.59 17.71 -21.34
CA LYS A 248 -11.12 18.39 -22.52
C LYS A 248 -12.61 18.12 -22.67
N GLY A 249 -13.40 19.17 -22.83
CA GLY A 249 -14.84 19.06 -23.03
C GLY A 249 -15.61 18.49 -21.85
N ASP A 250 -16.85 18.08 -22.09
CA ASP A 250 -17.70 17.46 -21.09
C ASP A 250 -17.49 15.93 -21.06
N ILE A 251 -16.98 15.43 -19.95
CA ILE A 251 -16.72 14.00 -19.71
C ILE A 251 -17.79 13.33 -18.83
N THR A 252 -18.85 14.05 -18.47
CA THR A 252 -19.93 13.55 -17.58
C THR A 252 -20.98 12.74 -18.33
N THR A 253 -20.96 12.76 -19.65
CA THR A 253 -21.89 12.03 -20.50
C THR A 253 -21.57 10.52 -20.51
N PRO A 254 -22.57 9.64 -20.81
CA PRO A 254 -22.41 8.18 -20.68
C PRO A 254 -21.50 7.52 -21.74
N GLU A 255 -21.15 8.25 -22.82
CA GLU A 255 -20.29 7.69 -23.86
C GLU A 255 -18.86 7.46 -23.35
N PRO A 256 -18.16 6.43 -23.86
CA PRO A 256 -16.76 6.16 -23.47
C PRO A 256 -15.86 7.37 -23.67
N VAL A 257 -14.97 7.65 -22.72
CA VAL A 257 -14.05 8.78 -22.72
C VAL A 257 -12.72 8.38 -23.32
N LEU A 258 -12.18 9.21 -24.23
CA LEU A 258 -10.83 9.02 -24.75
C LEU A 258 -9.80 9.38 -23.67
N VAL A 259 -8.96 8.42 -23.26
CA VAL A 259 -8.04 8.55 -22.14
C VAL A 259 -6.61 8.24 -22.54
N ARG A 260 -5.69 9.14 -22.18
CA ARG A 260 -4.25 8.88 -22.19
C ARG A 260 -3.70 8.82 -20.79
N MET A 261 -3.12 7.68 -20.42
CA MET A 261 -2.28 7.52 -19.24
C MET A 261 -0.83 7.75 -19.66
N HIS A 262 -0.18 8.79 -19.13
CA HIS A 262 1.17 9.19 -19.51
C HIS A 262 2.09 9.28 -18.30
N ALA A 263 3.05 8.36 -18.20
CA ALA A 263 4.14 8.47 -17.22
C ALA A 263 5.13 9.54 -17.70
N VAL A 264 5.26 10.63 -16.96
CA VAL A 264 6.16 11.74 -17.32
C VAL A 264 7.61 11.27 -17.32
N ASN A 265 8.29 11.45 -18.43
CA ASN A 265 9.66 11.06 -18.63
C ASN A 265 10.46 12.22 -19.24
N ILE A 266 11.40 12.77 -18.46
CA ILE A 266 12.24 13.90 -18.90
C ILE A 266 13.00 13.61 -20.20
N PHE A 267 13.35 12.36 -20.45
CA PHE A 267 14.13 11.97 -21.64
C PHE A 267 13.31 12.02 -22.92
N SER A 268 12.06 11.53 -22.89
CA SER A 268 11.16 11.56 -24.05
C SER A 268 10.41 12.89 -24.18
N ASP A 269 9.98 13.47 -23.04
CA ASP A 269 9.04 14.58 -23.07
C ASP A 269 9.73 15.96 -23.17
N ILE A 270 11.02 16.04 -22.78
CA ILE A 270 11.77 17.30 -22.74
C ILE A 270 13.06 17.22 -23.57
N LEU A 271 13.85 16.14 -23.40
CA LEU A 271 15.19 16.05 -24.02
C LEU A 271 15.19 15.41 -25.40
N ASP A 272 14.07 14.83 -25.82
CA ASP A 272 13.93 14.18 -27.11
C ASP A 272 15.02 13.13 -27.39
N TRP A 273 15.38 12.37 -26.35
CA TRP A 273 16.50 11.44 -26.34
C TRP A 273 16.14 10.10 -26.99
N GLU A 274 16.90 9.67 -27.99
CA GLU A 274 16.81 8.31 -28.50
C GLU A 274 17.21 7.28 -27.42
N PRO A 275 16.55 6.15 -27.30
CA PRO A 275 15.60 5.51 -28.22
C PRO A 275 14.11 5.77 -27.91
N TYR A 276 13.79 6.79 -27.14
CA TYR A 276 12.40 7.09 -26.79
C TYR A 276 11.63 7.68 -27.99
N GLU A 277 10.32 7.44 -28.01
CA GLU A 277 9.44 8.00 -29.02
C GLU A 277 9.21 9.50 -28.76
N ARG A 278 9.29 10.28 -29.83
CA ARG A 278 9.11 11.74 -29.80
C ARG A 278 7.66 12.15 -29.58
N ASP A 279 7.44 13.22 -28.80
CA ASP A 279 6.19 14.00 -28.72
C ASP A 279 4.91 13.18 -28.48
N VAL A 280 5.01 12.04 -27.83
CA VAL A 280 3.85 11.16 -27.56
C VAL A 280 2.78 11.89 -26.74
N LEU A 281 3.18 12.73 -25.81
CA LEU A 281 2.27 13.53 -24.98
C LEU A 281 1.55 14.58 -25.84
N GLY A 282 2.28 15.37 -26.60
CA GLY A 282 1.71 16.41 -27.46
C GLY A 282 0.76 15.84 -28.50
N GLU A 283 1.12 14.71 -29.13
CA GLU A 283 0.26 14.02 -30.10
C GLU A 283 -1.04 13.53 -29.44
N SER A 284 -0.96 12.92 -28.25
CA SER A 284 -2.14 12.50 -27.51
C SER A 284 -3.06 13.67 -27.19
N MET A 285 -2.49 14.81 -26.79
CA MET A 285 -3.28 16.03 -26.52
C MET A 285 -3.96 16.56 -27.79
N ARG A 286 -3.27 16.56 -28.91
CA ARG A 286 -3.87 16.99 -30.20
C ARG A 286 -5.00 16.07 -30.65
N ILE A 287 -4.85 14.76 -30.51
CA ILE A 287 -5.91 13.78 -30.80
C ILE A 287 -7.16 14.06 -29.98
N ILE A 288 -6.99 14.17 -28.63
CA ILE A 288 -8.11 14.45 -27.73
C ILE A 288 -8.73 15.81 -28.00
N ALA A 289 -7.92 16.81 -28.32
CA ALA A 289 -8.43 18.14 -28.69
C ALA A 289 -9.24 18.14 -29.99
N LYS A 290 -8.85 17.33 -30.96
CA LYS A 290 -9.59 17.16 -32.24
C LYS A 290 -10.93 16.45 -32.02
N GLU A 291 -10.96 15.46 -31.12
CA GLU A 291 -12.18 14.78 -30.69
C GLU A 291 -13.10 15.72 -29.88
N GLY A 292 -12.52 16.76 -29.26
CA GLY A 292 -13.23 17.73 -28.42
C GLY A 292 -13.57 17.23 -27.02
N ARG A 293 -13.27 15.96 -26.69
CA ARG A 293 -13.61 15.32 -25.43
C ARG A 293 -12.58 14.26 -25.04
N GLY A 294 -12.10 14.29 -23.80
CA GLY A 294 -11.18 13.28 -23.29
C GLY A 294 -10.32 13.75 -22.13
N VAL A 295 -9.43 12.87 -21.66
CA VAL A 295 -8.57 13.10 -20.51
C VAL A 295 -7.14 12.63 -20.78
N VAL A 296 -6.18 13.46 -20.38
CA VAL A 296 -4.77 13.06 -20.26
C VAL A 296 -4.40 13.06 -18.78
N VAL A 297 -3.97 11.91 -18.25
CA VAL A 297 -3.45 11.78 -16.88
C VAL A 297 -1.94 11.73 -16.94
N LEU A 298 -1.29 12.74 -16.35
CA LEU A 298 0.17 12.84 -16.22
C LEU A 298 0.60 12.28 -14.87
N LEU A 299 1.24 11.12 -14.89
CA LEU A 299 1.76 10.44 -13.71
C LEU A 299 3.23 10.79 -13.53
N ARG A 300 3.55 11.47 -12.42
CA ARG A 300 4.92 11.87 -12.10
C ARG A 300 5.59 10.77 -11.27
N THR A 301 6.83 10.45 -11.62
CA THR A 301 7.64 9.55 -10.79
C THR A 301 8.15 10.30 -9.56
N THR A 302 8.14 9.61 -8.40
CA THR A 302 8.61 10.11 -7.11
C THR A 302 10.00 9.59 -6.74
N LYS A 303 10.58 8.68 -7.55
CA LYS A 303 11.87 8.07 -7.25
C LYS A 303 12.99 9.12 -7.38
N PRO A 304 13.72 9.45 -6.29
CA PRO A 304 14.80 10.45 -6.33
C PRO A 304 15.94 10.10 -7.31
N THR A 305 16.16 8.81 -7.55
CA THR A 305 17.24 8.30 -8.41
C THR A 305 16.76 7.98 -9.85
N PHE A 306 15.54 8.38 -10.23
CA PHE A 306 14.94 8.00 -11.52
C PHE A 306 15.85 8.29 -12.72
N VAL A 307 16.41 9.50 -12.80
CA VAL A 307 17.29 9.93 -13.89
C VAL A 307 18.54 9.05 -13.98
N THR A 308 19.21 8.86 -12.84
CA THR A 308 20.41 8.02 -12.76
C THR A 308 20.12 6.57 -13.14
N ASP A 309 19.00 6.02 -12.66
CA ASP A 309 18.61 4.64 -12.92
C ASP A 309 18.32 4.40 -14.41
N VAL A 310 17.66 5.35 -15.07
CA VAL A 310 17.41 5.28 -16.52
C VAL A 310 18.72 5.30 -17.30
N ILE A 311 19.63 6.21 -16.97
CA ILE A 311 20.93 6.32 -17.64
C ILE A 311 21.77 5.05 -17.43
N LEU A 312 21.82 4.52 -16.23
CA LEU A 312 22.59 3.33 -15.90
C LEU A 312 21.92 2.00 -16.31
N ARG A 313 20.75 2.07 -17.00
CA ARG A 313 19.96 0.91 -17.41
C ARG A 313 19.64 -0.08 -16.27
N ARG A 314 19.58 0.39 -15.04
CA ARG A 314 19.20 -0.41 -13.85
C ARG A 314 17.67 -0.58 -13.72
N VAL A 315 16.95 -0.42 -14.82
CA VAL A 315 15.48 -0.25 -14.80
C VAL A 315 14.72 -1.54 -15.08
N ASP A 316 15.39 -2.62 -15.58
CA ASP A 316 14.68 -3.76 -16.16
C ASP A 316 13.88 -4.61 -15.14
N GLU A 317 14.32 -4.75 -13.91
CA GLU A 317 13.62 -5.61 -12.92
C GLU A 317 12.46 -4.90 -12.17
N ASP A 318 12.42 -3.58 -12.18
CA ASP A 318 11.48 -2.77 -11.37
C ASP A 318 10.34 -2.14 -12.22
N ILE A 319 10.37 -2.30 -13.54
CA ILE A 319 9.42 -1.64 -14.48
C ILE A 319 8.01 -2.17 -14.28
N ASP A 320 7.81 -3.48 -14.12
CA ASP A 320 6.47 -4.05 -14.04
C ASP A 320 5.79 -3.74 -12.70
N ARG A 321 6.53 -3.76 -11.59
CA ARG A 321 6.01 -3.34 -10.28
C ARG A 321 5.63 -1.86 -10.25
N ARG A 322 6.38 -0.98 -10.91
CA ARG A 322 6.09 0.46 -11.02
C ARG A 322 4.86 0.74 -11.87
N ARG A 323 4.74 0.09 -13.03
CA ARG A 323 3.57 0.25 -13.89
C ARG A 323 2.28 -0.08 -13.16
N VAL A 324 2.24 -1.18 -12.40
CA VAL A 324 1.06 -1.54 -11.58
C VAL A 324 0.74 -0.46 -10.55
N LYS A 325 1.76 0.16 -9.93
CA LYS A 325 1.58 1.22 -8.92
C LYS A 325 1.09 2.52 -9.55
N GLU A 326 1.68 2.94 -10.67
CA GLU A 326 1.28 4.13 -11.44
C GLU A 326 -0.14 3.98 -11.99
N TYR A 327 -0.52 2.79 -12.45
CA TYR A 327 -1.89 2.51 -12.90
C TYR A 327 -2.91 2.63 -11.77
N GLY A 328 -2.58 2.25 -10.53
CA GLY A 328 -3.46 2.41 -9.38
C GLY A 328 -3.75 3.88 -9.05
N VAL A 329 -2.74 4.75 -9.10
CA VAL A 329 -2.91 6.20 -8.94
C VAL A 329 -3.78 6.77 -10.08
N GLY A 330 -3.45 6.40 -11.31
CA GLY A 330 -4.20 6.83 -12.47
C GLY A 330 -5.65 6.37 -12.47
N ALA A 331 -5.92 5.14 -12.03
CA ALA A 331 -7.27 4.62 -11.87
C ALA A 331 -8.09 5.46 -10.89
N GLN A 332 -7.52 5.81 -9.73
CA GLN A 332 -8.21 6.65 -8.74
C GLN A 332 -8.47 8.07 -9.27
N ILE A 333 -7.56 8.65 -10.06
CA ILE A 333 -7.79 9.93 -10.74
C ILE A 333 -8.97 9.81 -11.71
N LEU A 334 -9.02 8.76 -12.52
CA LEU A 334 -10.10 8.56 -13.50
C LEU A 334 -11.45 8.34 -12.79
N LEU A 335 -11.49 7.59 -11.70
CA LEU A 335 -12.70 7.41 -10.90
C LEU A 335 -13.19 8.71 -10.26
N ASP A 336 -12.29 9.53 -9.71
CA ASP A 336 -12.64 10.84 -9.16
C ASP A 336 -13.18 11.81 -10.25
N LEU A 337 -12.74 11.65 -11.49
CA LEU A 337 -13.29 12.35 -12.65
C LEU A 337 -14.63 11.78 -13.13
N GLY A 338 -15.13 10.69 -12.54
CA GLY A 338 -16.40 10.05 -12.88
C GLY A 338 -16.33 9.12 -14.11
N ILE A 339 -15.13 8.80 -14.60
CA ILE A 339 -14.94 7.93 -15.77
C ILE A 339 -15.17 6.47 -15.36
N LYS A 340 -15.97 5.75 -16.15
CA LYS A 340 -16.20 4.30 -16.01
C LYS A 340 -15.75 3.54 -17.25
N ASP A 341 -16.25 3.97 -18.41
CA ASP A 341 -15.94 3.39 -19.71
C ASP A 341 -14.98 4.30 -20.48
N MET A 342 -13.87 3.73 -20.99
CA MET A 342 -12.85 4.51 -21.69
C MET A 342 -12.35 3.85 -22.96
N ILE A 343 -11.90 4.67 -23.89
CA ILE A 343 -11.08 4.27 -25.04
C ILE A 343 -9.65 4.71 -24.72
N LEU A 344 -8.74 3.74 -24.60
CA LEU A 344 -7.36 4.01 -24.21
C LEU A 344 -6.53 4.43 -25.43
N LEU A 345 -5.90 5.62 -25.36
CA LEU A 345 -4.89 6.04 -26.34
C LEU A 345 -3.56 5.32 -26.07
N THR A 346 -3.19 4.40 -26.98
CA THR A 346 -1.97 3.58 -26.83
C THR A 346 -1.53 3.00 -28.18
N ASP A 347 -0.22 2.93 -28.39
CA ASP A 347 0.39 2.22 -29.54
C ASP A 347 0.76 0.76 -29.19
N THR A 348 0.46 0.31 -27.95
CA THR A 348 0.70 -1.07 -27.47
C THR A 348 -0.59 -1.72 -26.96
N PRO A 349 -1.55 -2.04 -27.84
CA PRO A 349 -2.88 -2.55 -27.43
C PRO A 349 -2.85 -3.92 -26.77
N GLU A 350 -1.81 -4.74 -27.02
CA GLU A 350 -1.71 -6.11 -26.53
C GLU A 350 -1.41 -6.22 -25.02
N LYS A 351 -0.93 -5.15 -24.40
CA LYS A 351 -0.74 -5.12 -22.94
C LYS A 351 -2.11 -4.87 -22.27
N LYS A 352 -2.87 -5.93 -22.01
CA LYS A 352 -4.02 -5.84 -21.11
C LYS A 352 -3.59 -5.16 -19.82
N VAL A 353 -4.14 -3.97 -19.56
CA VAL A 353 -3.93 -3.26 -18.30
C VAL A 353 -4.87 -3.90 -17.26
N VAL A 354 -4.56 -5.16 -16.90
CA VAL A 354 -5.32 -5.98 -15.92
C VAL A 354 -5.53 -5.23 -14.60
N ALA A 355 -4.65 -4.28 -14.30
CA ALA A 355 -4.75 -3.48 -13.09
C ALA A 355 -5.95 -2.53 -13.04
N LEU A 356 -6.55 -2.13 -14.17
CA LEU A 356 -7.67 -1.17 -14.21
C LEU A 356 -9.02 -1.86 -13.97
N ASP A 357 -9.21 -3.09 -14.44
CA ASP A 357 -10.44 -3.87 -14.23
C ASP A 357 -10.75 -4.04 -12.72
N GLY A 358 -9.70 -4.15 -11.89
CA GLY A 358 -9.82 -4.23 -10.44
C GLY A 358 -10.42 -2.99 -9.76
N TYR A 359 -10.41 -1.84 -10.44
CA TYR A 359 -10.98 -0.58 -9.95
C TYR A 359 -12.40 -0.29 -10.48
N GLY A 360 -12.98 -1.16 -11.30
CA GLY A 360 -14.28 -0.94 -11.93
C GLY A 360 -14.23 0.04 -13.11
N LEU A 361 -13.05 0.18 -13.73
CA LEU A 361 -12.83 0.91 -14.97
C LEU A 361 -12.84 -0.07 -16.16
N ASN A 362 -13.62 0.20 -17.18
CA ASN A 362 -13.73 -0.65 -18.35
C ASN A 362 -13.00 -0.02 -19.55
N ILE A 363 -12.04 -0.73 -20.12
CA ILE A 363 -11.44 -0.36 -21.41
C ILE A 363 -12.30 -0.97 -22.51
N VAL A 364 -13.18 -0.17 -23.11
CA VAL A 364 -14.09 -0.63 -24.16
C VAL A 364 -13.46 -0.60 -25.57
N GLY A 365 -12.29 0.02 -25.71
CA GLY A 365 -11.55 0.09 -26.97
C GLY A 365 -10.18 0.72 -26.80
N THR A 366 -9.38 0.66 -27.87
CA THR A 366 -8.09 1.34 -27.96
C THR A 366 -8.03 2.23 -29.20
N HIS A 367 -7.30 3.32 -29.12
CA HIS A 367 -7.05 4.22 -30.24
C HIS A 367 -5.52 4.41 -30.36
N PRO A 368 -4.93 4.22 -31.54
CA PRO A 368 -3.50 4.44 -31.74
C PRO A 368 -3.19 5.94 -31.62
N ILE A 369 -2.01 6.27 -31.07
CA ILE A 369 -1.50 7.64 -31.01
C ILE A 369 -0.89 8.00 -32.35
N ARG A 370 -0.14 7.09 -32.93
CA ARG A 370 0.41 7.18 -34.27
C ARG A 370 -0.35 6.20 -35.15
N GLY A 371 -0.80 6.67 -36.34
CA GLY A 371 -1.45 5.79 -37.30
C GLY A 371 -0.56 4.56 -37.59
N GLU A 372 -1.16 3.43 -37.98
CA GLU A 372 -0.54 2.12 -38.15
C GLU A 372 0.93 2.20 -38.54
N ALA A 373 1.82 1.71 -37.69
CA ALA A 373 3.25 1.64 -37.96
C ALA A 373 3.43 0.84 -39.26
N LYS A 374 3.89 1.49 -40.28
CA LYS A 374 4.34 0.82 -41.52
C LYS A 374 5.25 -0.33 -41.09
N GLY A 375 4.84 -1.53 -41.50
CA GLY A 375 5.45 -2.79 -41.08
C GLY A 375 6.97 -2.73 -41.08
N LYS A 376 7.56 -3.27 -40.01
CA LYS A 376 8.98 -3.59 -39.98
C LYS A 376 9.29 -4.42 -41.22
N LYS A 377 9.99 -3.82 -42.17
CA LYS A 377 10.65 -4.59 -43.23
C LYS A 377 11.70 -5.46 -42.56
N SER A 378 11.55 -6.75 -42.80
CA SER A 378 12.44 -7.87 -42.52
C SER A 378 13.92 -7.58 -42.73
#